data_5b6ead9162bc76c8818765f751454150
#
_entry.id   5b6ead9162bc76c8818765f751454150
#
_cell.length_a   1.000
_cell.length_b   1.000
_cell.length_c   1.000
_cell.angle_alpha   90.00
_cell.angle_beta   90.00
_cell.angle_gamma   90.00
#
_symmetry.space_group_name_H-M   'P 1'
#
loop_
_entity.id
_entity.type
_entity.pdbx_description
1 polymer ?
#
loop_
_entity_poly.entity_id
_entity_poly.type
_entity_poly.pdbx_seq_one_letter_code
_entity_poly.pdbx_strand_id
1 'polypeptide(L)'
;MVAFVLSFFGMSREAGALSVGDEAPKLSARDQNGSEISLADVYAKGPTLVYFYPKAGTPGCTAQACSLRDAFPDFSGAGVQIIGVSADSVEGQKKFAEDYKLPFTLLADTDLAVAKAFGVPTVPLLGVPKRQSFVVKEGKIAWIVESAKTGDHAAEVQAALSSLGAQ
;
A
#
# COMPACT_ATOMS: atom_id res chain seq x y z
N MET A 1 40.79 -24.68 -27.42
CA MET A 1 40.36 -23.48 -26.66
C MET A 1 38.88 -23.31 -26.90
N VAL A 2 38.03 -23.84 -26.02
CA VAL A 2 36.57 -23.78 -26.17
C VAL A 2 36.07 -22.73 -25.18
N ALA A 3 35.55 -21.61 -25.71
CA ALA A 3 35.00 -20.55 -24.90
C ALA A 3 33.62 -20.96 -24.39
N PHE A 4 33.47 -21.12 -23.07
CA PHE A 4 32.21 -21.33 -22.40
C PHE A 4 31.49 -19.98 -22.32
N VAL A 5 30.47 -19.78 -23.14
CA VAL A 5 29.54 -18.64 -23.01
C VAL A 5 28.54 -18.98 -21.90
N LEU A 6 28.73 -18.40 -20.75
CA LEU A 6 27.74 -18.42 -19.68
C LEU A 6 26.56 -17.49 -20.11
N SER A 7 25.52 -18.09 -20.65
CA SER A 7 24.22 -17.39 -20.78
C SER A 7 23.64 -17.15 -19.41
N PHE A 8 23.71 -15.90 -18.97
CA PHE A 8 22.87 -15.42 -17.87
C PHE A 8 21.43 -15.45 -18.34
N PHE A 9 20.72 -16.52 -18.03
CA PHE A 9 19.28 -16.55 -18.09
C PHE A 9 18.77 -15.61 -16.99
N GLY A 10 18.41 -14.39 -17.39
CA GLY A 10 17.60 -13.51 -16.56
C GLY A 10 16.28 -14.21 -16.29
N MET A 11 16.12 -14.79 -15.11
CA MET A 11 14.83 -15.25 -14.64
C MET A 11 13.96 -14.01 -14.47
N SER A 12 13.10 -13.78 -15.45
CA SER A 12 11.94 -12.91 -15.29
C SER A 12 11.11 -13.52 -14.18
N ARG A 13 11.18 -12.90 -12.98
CA ARG A 13 10.33 -13.27 -11.87
C ARG A 13 8.90 -12.97 -12.32
N GLU A 14 8.10 -14.00 -12.56
CA GLU A 14 6.66 -13.82 -12.75
C GLU A 14 6.14 -12.99 -11.59
N ALA A 15 5.18 -12.08 -11.88
CA ALA A 15 4.57 -11.20 -10.90
C ALA A 15 3.80 -12.02 -9.86
N GLY A 16 4.55 -12.61 -8.94
CA GLY A 16 4.04 -13.29 -7.76
C GLY A 16 3.95 -12.34 -6.57
N ALA A 17 3.36 -12.83 -5.47
CA ALA A 17 3.28 -12.09 -4.22
C ALA A 17 4.67 -11.59 -3.78
N LEU A 18 4.72 -10.34 -3.28
CA LEU A 18 5.95 -9.77 -2.75
C LEU A 18 6.33 -10.45 -1.42
N SER A 19 7.61 -10.46 -1.15
CA SER A 19 8.19 -10.95 0.11
C SER A 19 8.94 -9.84 0.81
N VAL A 20 9.10 -9.94 2.13
CA VAL A 20 9.96 -9.04 2.90
C VAL A 20 11.37 -9.08 2.31
N GLY A 21 11.95 -7.90 2.10
CA GLY A 21 13.25 -7.72 1.46
C GLY A 21 13.19 -7.43 -0.05
N ASP A 22 12.06 -7.65 -0.69
CA ASP A 22 11.88 -7.29 -2.10
C ASP A 22 11.86 -5.77 -2.28
N GLU A 23 12.28 -5.31 -3.45
CA GLU A 23 12.11 -3.92 -3.86
C GLU A 23 10.63 -3.55 -3.88
N ALA A 24 10.26 -2.43 -3.25
CA ALA A 24 8.90 -1.92 -3.30
C ALA A 24 8.57 -1.38 -4.70
N PRO A 25 7.37 -1.63 -5.23
CA PRO A 25 6.95 -1.08 -6.52
C PRO A 25 6.98 0.45 -6.55
N LYS A 26 7.49 1.02 -7.64
CA LYS A 26 7.76 2.47 -7.79
C LYS A 26 6.89 3.12 -8.86
N LEU A 27 5.72 2.62 -9.13
CA LEU A 27 4.81 3.21 -10.10
C LEU A 27 4.10 4.44 -9.52
N SER A 28 3.38 5.14 -10.39
CA SER A 28 2.56 6.30 -10.04
C SER A 28 1.09 6.00 -10.24
N ALA A 29 0.23 6.68 -9.48
CA ALA A 29 -1.22 6.63 -9.64
C ALA A 29 -1.83 7.97 -9.22
N ARG A 30 -3.09 8.20 -9.58
CA ARG A 30 -3.79 9.43 -9.19
C ARG A 30 -4.35 9.31 -7.79
N ASP A 31 -4.24 10.38 -7.03
CA ASP A 31 -4.83 10.49 -5.70
C ASP A 31 -6.31 10.93 -5.75
N GLN A 32 -6.91 11.14 -4.59
CA GLN A 32 -8.29 11.62 -4.45
C GLN A 32 -8.56 13.02 -5.03
N ASN A 33 -7.52 13.76 -5.33
CA ASN A 33 -7.61 15.09 -5.96
C ASN A 33 -7.30 15.06 -7.47
N GLY A 34 -7.03 13.88 -8.02
CA GLY A 34 -6.65 13.70 -9.42
C GLY A 34 -5.19 14.01 -9.72
N SER A 35 -4.38 14.30 -8.70
CA SER A 35 -2.95 14.56 -8.83
C SER A 35 -2.19 13.25 -8.97
N GLU A 36 -1.15 13.25 -9.80
CA GLU A 36 -0.28 12.08 -9.96
C GLU A 36 0.69 11.98 -8.77
N ILE A 37 0.67 10.84 -8.09
CA ILE A 37 1.54 10.53 -6.96
C ILE A 37 2.54 9.47 -7.38
N SER A 38 3.82 9.77 -7.24
CA SER A 38 4.91 8.80 -7.41
C SER A 38 5.16 8.09 -6.09
N LEU A 39 5.02 6.77 -6.06
CA LEU A 39 5.33 5.98 -4.86
C LEU A 39 6.80 6.10 -4.47
N ALA A 40 7.72 6.18 -5.45
CA ALA A 40 9.13 6.39 -5.17
C ALA A 40 9.37 7.68 -4.37
N ASP A 41 8.69 8.77 -4.72
CA ASP A 41 8.80 10.05 -4.01
C ASP A 41 8.23 9.96 -2.59
N VAL A 42 7.16 9.20 -2.41
CA VAL A 42 6.58 8.96 -1.07
C VAL A 42 7.55 8.17 -0.19
N TYR A 43 8.16 7.12 -0.73
CA TYR A 43 9.14 6.31 0.02
C TYR A 43 10.36 7.12 0.45
N ALA A 44 10.76 8.11 -0.36
CA ALA A 44 11.88 8.99 -0.03
C ALA A 44 11.63 9.86 1.21
N LYS A 45 10.36 10.06 1.59
CA LYS A 45 10.00 10.87 2.77
C LYS A 45 10.10 10.11 4.10
N GLY A 46 10.12 8.78 4.08
CA GLY A 46 10.20 7.95 5.26
C GLY A 46 9.50 6.61 5.12
N PRO A 47 9.42 5.83 6.21
CA PRO A 47 8.67 4.59 6.22
C PRO A 47 7.24 4.84 5.74
N THR A 48 6.72 3.94 4.91
CA THR A 48 5.42 4.12 4.26
C THR A 48 4.55 2.90 4.49
N LEU A 49 3.35 3.13 5.04
CA LEU A 49 2.28 2.15 5.02
C LEU A 49 1.55 2.26 3.68
N VAL A 50 1.49 1.17 2.94
CA VAL A 50 0.63 1.02 1.76
C VAL A 50 -0.43 -0.02 2.10
N TYR A 51 -1.69 0.41 2.24
CA TYR A 51 -2.77 -0.51 2.59
C TYR A 51 -3.82 -0.58 1.47
N PHE A 52 -4.14 -1.80 1.10
CA PHE A 52 -5.16 -2.10 0.08
C PHE A 52 -6.47 -2.47 0.74
N TYR A 53 -7.57 -1.93 0.23
CA TYR A 53 -8.91 -2.22 0.73
C TYR A 53 -9.89 -2.43 -0.43
N PRO A 54 -10.93 -3.27 -0.23
CA PRO A 54 -11.83 -3.64 -1.32
C PRO A 54 -12.64 -2.49 -1.89
N LYS A 55 -13.25 -1.64 -1.04
CA LYS A 55 -14.14 -0.60 -1.52
C LYS A 55 -14.35 0.52 -0.50
N ALA A 56 -14.15 1.76 -0.94
CA ALA A 56 -14.41 2.96 -0.18
C ALA A 56 -15.87 3.02 0.32
N GLY A 57 -16.06 3.49 1.56
CA GLY A 57 -17.37 3.69 2.16
C GLY A 57 -18.05 2.42 2.71
N THR A 58 -17.47 1.24 2.53
CA THR A 58 -17.98 0.02 3.16
C THR A 58 -17.62 -0.02 4.65
N PRO A 59 -18.39 -0.77 5.51
CA PRO A 59 -18.16 -0.73 6.96
C PRO A 59 -16.74 -1.11 7.39
N GLY A 60 -16.19 -2.20 6.87
CA GLY A 60 -14.84 -2.65 7.20
C GLY A 60 -13.75 -1.69 6.74
N CYS A 61 -13.86 -1.18 5.51
CA CYS A 61 -12.90 -0.22 4.97
C CYS A 61 -12.97 1.13 5.68
N THR A 62 -14.16 1.56 6.08
CA THR A 62 -14.36 2.76 6.88
C THR A 62 -13.74 2.60 8.28
N ALA A 63 -13.97 1.48 8.95
CA ALA A 63 -13.38 1.20 10.26
C ALA A 63 -11.83 1.20 10.19
N GLN A 64 -11.27 0.60 9.15
CA GLN A 64 -9.82 0.59 8.91
C GLN A 64 -9.26 2.00 8.71
N ALA A 65 -9.87 2.78 7.81
CA ALA A 65 -9.45 4.14 7.52
C ALA A 65 -9.58 5.06 8.75
N CYS A 66 -10.66 4.95 9.51
CA CYS A 66 -10.86 5.74 10.73
C CYS A 66 -9.86 5.36 11.83
N SER A 67 -9.50 4.09 11.96
CA SER A 67 -8.43 3.64 12.85
C SER A 67 -7.10 4.35 12.53
N LEU A 68 -6.72 4.38 11.25
CA LEU A 68 -5.50 5.06 10.80
C LEU A 68 -5.61 6.58 10.96
N ARG A 69 -6.76 7.17 10.67
CA ARG A 69 -7.02 8.60 10.87
C ARG A 69 -6.80 9.02 12.32
N ASP A 70 -7.37 8.27 13.25
CA ASP A 70 -7.31 8.60 14.68
C ASP A 70 -5.88 8.49 15.23
N ALA A 71 -5.07 7.60 14.67
CA ALA A 71 -3.65 7.45 15.00
C ALA A 71 -2.70 8.27 14.10
N PHE A 72 -3.22 9.02 13.15
CA PHE A 72 -2.41 9.75 12.18
C PHE A 72 -1.40 10.73 12.79
N PRO A 73 -1.73 11.47 13.87
CA PRO A 73 -0.74 12.34 14.51
C PRO A 73 0.51 11.58 14.99
N ASP A 74 0.35 10.37 15.49
CA ASP A 74 1.46 9.52 15.93
C ASP A 74 2.30 9.04 14.75
N PHE A 75 1.65 8.58 13.68
CA PHE A 75 2.34 8.18 12.45
C PHE A 75 3.10 9.34 11.82
N SER A 76 2.43 10.47 11.65
CA SER A 76 3.03 11.68 11.07
C SER A 76 4.18 12.21 11.92
N GLY A 77 4.04 12.21 13.24
CA GLY A 77 5.10 12.61 14.19
C GLY A 77 6.33 11.70 14.12
N ALA A 78 6.15 10.43 13.77
CA ALA A 78 7.22 9.47 13.54
C ALA A 78 7.78 9.48 12.10
N GLY A 79 7.30 10.35 11.24
CA GLY A 79 7.72 10.43 9.83
C GLY A 79 7.16 9.35 8.93
N VAL A 80 6.12 8.63 9.39
CA VAL A 80 5.49 7.55 8.63
C VAL A 80 4.46 8.13 7.65
N GLN A 81 4.58 7.73 6.38
CA GLN A 81 3.62 8.05 5.33
C GLN A 81 2.51 7.00 5.27
N ILE A 82 1.29 7.40 4.94
CA ILE A 82 0.16 6.49 4.76
C ILE A 82 -0.41 6.66 3.35
N ILE A 83 -0.51 5.56 2.62
CA ILE A 83 -1.12 5.47 1.30
C ILE A 83 -2.20 4.39 1.34
N GLY A 84 -3.45 4.80 1.14
CA GLY A 84 -4.56 3.87 0.93
C GLY A 84 -4.77 3.62 -0.56
N VAL A 85 -5.10 2.39 -0.95
CA VAL A 85 -5.28 2.00 -2.36
C VAL A 85 -6.53 1.16 -2.51
N SER A 86 -7.40 1.56 -3.42
CA SER A 86 -8.55 0.76 -3.85
C SER A 86 -8.84 0.95 -5.34
N ALA A 87 -9.72 0.14 -5.89
CA ALA A 87 -10.15 0.26 -7.29
C ALA A 87 -11.21 1.35 -7.51
N ASP A 88 -11.57 2.11 -6.47
CA ASP A 88 -12.50 3.22 -6.59
C ASP A 88 -11.93 4.33 -7.48
N SER A 89 -12.84 5.11 -8.09
CA SER A 89 -12.48 6.27 -8.90
C SER A 89 -11.90 7.41 -8.06
N VAL A 90 -11.29 8.40 -8.71
CA VAL A 90 -10.82 9.63 -8.05
C VAL A 90 -11.97 10.27 -7.25
N GLU A 91 -13.15 10.39 -7.84
CA GLU A 91 -14.34 10.96 -7.18
C GLU A 91 -14.78 10.12 -5.98
N GLY A 92 -14.75 8.80 -6.09
CA GLY A 92 -15.07 7.87 -4.99
C GLY A 92 -14.10 7.99 -3.83
N GLN A 93 -12.80 8.08 -4.12
CA GLN A 93 -11.76 8.28 -3.11
C GLN A 93 -11.89 9.66 -2.45
N LYS A 94 -12.19 10.69 -3.24
CA LYS A 94 -12.41 12.05 -2.71
C LYS A 94 -13.59 12.11 -1.75
N LYS A 95 -14.71 11.52 -2.14
CA LYS A 95 -15.90 11.43 -1.26
C LYS A 95 -15.57 10.70 0.03
N PHE A 96 -14.85 9.58 -0.05
CA PHE A 96 -14.44 8.82 1.13
C PHE A 96 -13.54 9.62 2.07
N ALA A 97 -12.54 10.31 1.51
CA ALA A 97 -11.64 11.16 2.29
C ALA A 97 -12.38 12.33 2.95
N GLU A 98 -13.31 12.97 2.25
CA GLU A 98 -14.10 14.09 2.78
C GLU A 98 -15.09 13.63 3.85
N ASP A 99 -15.84 12.55 3.61
CA ASP A 99 -16.87 12.04 4.52
C ASP A 99 -16.30 11.66 5.88
N TYR A 100 -15.07 11.10 5.90
CA TYR A 100 -14.43 10.64 7.12
C TYR A 100 -13.21 11.46 7.53
N LYS A 101 -12.96 12.58 6.86
CA LYS A 101 -11.84 13.49 7.16
C LYS A 101 -10.49 12.77 7.23
N LEU A 102 -10.21 11.97 6.21
CA LEU A 102 -8.96 11.21 6.12
C LEU A 102 -7.80 12.14 5.76
N PRO A 103 -6.76 12.24 6.59
CA PRO A 103 -5.66 13.21 6.39
C PRO A 103 -4.52 12.67 5.53
N PHE A 104 -4.68 11.51 4.91
CA PHE A 104 -3.64 10.85 4.12
C PHE A 104 -4.10 10.62 2.68
N THR A 105 -3.16 10.26 1.83
CA THR A 105 -3.39 10.03 0.39
C THR A 105 -4.14 8.72 0.14
N LEU A 106 -5.16 8.78 -0.72
CA LEU A 106 -5.87 7.63 -1.26
C LEU A 106 -5.62 7.56 -2.77
N LEU A 107 -5.11 6.44 -3.26
CA LEU A 107 -4.89 6.22 -4.69
C LEU A 107 -6.09 5.55 -5.34
N ALA A 108 -6.49 6.09 -6.48
CA ALA A 108 -7.54 5.54 -7.35
C ALA A 108 -6.92 4.56 -8.34
N ASP A 109 -6.83 3.30 -7.95
CA ASP A 109 -6.20 2.21 -8.72
C ASP A 109 -7.24 1.51 -9.61
N THR A 110 -7.88 2.25 -10.50
CA THR A 110 -9.03 1.79 -11.28
C THR A 110 -8.72 0.64 -12.24
N ASP A 111 -7.48 0.54 -12.70
CA ASP A 111 -6.98 -0.54 -13.56
C ASP A 111 -6.24 -1.64 -12.79
N LEU A 112 -6.20 -1.55 -11.46
CA LEU A 112 -5.50 -2.48 -10.58
C LEU A 112 -3.98 -2.56 -10.81
N ALA A 113 -3.38 -1.56 -11.43
CA ALA A 113 -1.93 -1.57 -11.73
C ALA A 113 -1.10 -1.59 -10.46
N VAL A 114 -1.47 -0.82 -9.43
CA VAL A 114 -0.78 -0.80 -8.13
C VAL A 114 -0.98 -2.12 -7.40
N ALA A 115 -2.22 -2.62 -7.33
CA ALA A 115 -2.51 -3.90 -6.70
C ALA A 115 -1.72 -5.05 -7.35
N LYS A 116 -1.66 -5.09 -8.67
CA LYS A 116 -0.88 -6.10 -9.42
C LYS A 116 0.62 -5.99 -9.13
N ALA A 117 1.16 -4.77 -9.10
CA ALA A 117 2.58 -4.55 -8.82
C ALA A 117 2.96 -5.04 -7.41
N PHE A 118 2.08 -4.89 -6.43
CA PHE A 118 2.27 -5.41 -5.07
C PHE A 118 1.91 -6.89 -4.92
N GLY A 119 1.39 -7.52 -5.98
CA GLY A 119 0.97 -8.93 -5.92
C GLY A 119 -0.27 -9.15 -5.04
N VAL A 120 -1.10 -8.14 -4.84
CA VAL A 120 -2.33 -8.24 -4.06
C VAL A 120 -3.40 -8.94 -4.89
N PRO A 121 -3.93 -10.09 -4.41
CA PRO A 121 -4.98 -10.78 -5.14
C PRO A 121 -6.31 -10.02 -5.09
N THR A 122 -7.17 -10.30 -6.04
CA THR A 122 -8.53 -9.76 -6.07
C THR A 122 -9.52 -10.68 -5.37
N VAL A 123 -10.60 -10.09 -4.86
CA VAL A 123 -11.74 -10.85 -4.35
C VAL A 123 -12.45 -11.51 -5.54
N PRO A 124 -12.68 -12.83 -5.51
CA PRO A 124 -13.35 -13.52 -6.61
C PRO A 124 -14.71 -12.89 -6.95
N LEU A 125 -15.01 -12.78 -8.25
CA LEU A 125 -16.22 -12.20 -8.84
C LEU A 125 -16.41 -10.69 -8.65
N LEU A 126 -15.70 -10.04 -7.73
CA LEU A 126 -15.82 -8.61 -7.48
C LEU A 126 -14.73 -7.78 -8.18
N GLY A 127 -13.59 -8.38 -8.50
CA GLY A 127 -12.48 -7.69 -9.17
C GLY A 127 -11.88 -6.52 -8.37
N VAL A 128 -11.98 -6.56 -7.06
CA VAL A 128 -11.43 -5.55 -6.14
C VAL A 128 -10.30 -6.15 -5.31
N PRO A 129 -9.32 -5.35 -4.85
CA PRO A 129 -8.22 -5.89 -4.08
C PRO A 129 -8.68 -6.48 -2.74
N LYS A 130 -7.99 -7.53 -2.31
CA LYS A 130 -8.13 -8.03 -0.94
C LYS A 130 -7.50 -7.05 0.03
N ARG A 131 -7.89 -7.17 1.31
CA ARG A 131 -7.39 -6.30 2.39
C ARG A 131 -6.01 -6.77 2.83
N GLN A 132 -4.98 -6.18 2.24
CA GLN A 132 -3.58 -6.45 2.56
C GLN A 132 -2.85 -5.14 2.83
N SER A 133 -1.83 -5.19 3.67
CA SER A 133 -1.02 -4.02 3.96
C SER A 133 0.47 -4.35 3.95
N PHE A 134 1.24 -3.34 3.58
CA PHE A 134 2.69 -3.42 3.46
C PHE A 134 3.31 -2.23 4.17
N VAL A 135 4.42 -2.43 4.86
CA VAL A 135 5.29 -1.34 5.27
C VAL A 135 6.53 -1.36 4.38
N VAL A 136 6.79 -0.22 3.76
CA VAL A 136 7.98 0.02 2.94
C VAL A 136 8.96 0.85 3.75
N LYS A 137 10.20 0.39 3.87
CA LYS A 137 11.29 1.09 4.54
C LYS A 137 12.53 1.07 3.67
N GLU A 138 13.11 2.23 3.44
CA GLU A 138 14.31 2.36 2.58
C GLU A 138 14.12 1.76 1.18
N GLY A 139 12.91 1.91 0.61
CA GLY A 139 12.56 1.41 -0.72
C GLY A 139 12.31 -0.10 -0.81
N LYS A 140 12.30 -0.82 0.31
CA LYS A 140 12.08 -2.26 0.36
C LYS A 140 10.88 -2.62 1.21
N ILE A 141 10.25 -3.75 0.89
CA ILE A 141 9.19 -4.33 1.71
C ILE A 141 9.78 -4.77 3.04
N ALA A 142 9.32 -4.18 4.14
CA ALA A 142 9.79 -4.48 5.49
C ALA A 142 8.79 -5.33 6.29
N TRP A 143 7.50 -5.26 5.95
CA TRP A 143 6.45 -6.00 6.63
C TRP A 143 5.25 -6.20 5.70
N ILE A 144 4.56 -7.33 5.85
CA ILE A 144 3.38 -7.70 5.07
C ILE A 144 2.35 -8.30 6.01
N VAL A 145 1.09 -7.89 5.85
CA VAL A 145 -0.06 -8.61 6.41
C VAL A 145 -1.06 -8.92 5.30
N GLU A 146 -1.34 -10.20 5.11
CA GLU A 146 -2.22 -10.68 4.01
C GLU A 146 -3.70 -10.57 4.35
N SER A 147 -4.04 -10.46 5.62
CA SER A 147 -5.40 -10.28 6.11
C SER A 147 -5.40 -9.21 7.20
N ALA A 148 -5.37 -7.95 6.76
CA ALA A 148 -5.28 -6.81 7.66
C ALA A 148 -6.54 -6.66 8.52
N LYS A 149 -6.35 -6.24 9.77
CA LYS A 149 -7.45 -5.88 10.67
C LYS A 149 -8.18 -4.64 10.16
N THR A 150 -9.37 -4.44 10.64
CA THR A 150 -10.17 -3.24 10.34
C THR A 150 -10.04 -2.19 11.43
N GLY A 151 -10.87 -2.21 12.46
CA GLY A 151 -10.85 -1.23 13.55
C GLY A 151 -9.57 -1.18 14.37
N ASP A 152 -8.78 -2.25 14.39
CA ASP A 152 -7.49 -2.34 15.12
C ASP A 152 -6.27 -2.21 14.20
N HIS A 153 -6.46 -1.74 12.96
CA HIS A 153 -5.37 -1.73 11.99
C HIS A 153 -4.23 -0.79 12.39
N ALA A 154 -4.54 0.38 12.95
CA ALA A 154 -3.50 1.29 13.43
C ALA A 154 -2.60 0.63 14.48
N ALA A 155 -3.17 -0.07 15.46
CA ALA A 155 -2.40 -0.79 16.47
C ALA A 155 -1.55 -1.91 15.87
N GLU A 156 -2.10 -2.64 14.88
CA GLU A 156 -1.37 -3.68 14.14
C GLU A 156 -0.15 -3.11 13.42
N VAL A 157 -0.30 -1.97 12.75
CA VAL A 157 0.80 -1.29 12.05
C VAL A 157 1.81 -0.69 13.03
N GLN A 158 1.35 -0.08 14.11
CA GLN A 158 2.24 0.48 15.14
C GLN A 158 3.12 -0.60 15.77
N ALA A 159 2.57 -1.78 16.06
CA ALA A 159 3.34 -2.92 16.55
C ALA A 159 4.38 -3.39 15.53
N ALA A 160 4.03 -3.43 14.25
CA ALA A 160 4.97 -3.78 13.18
C ALA A 160 6.11 -2.76 13.07
N LEU A 161 5.80 -1.47 13.08
CA LEU A 161 6.80 -0.40 13.03
C LEU A 161 7.75 -0.43 14.23
N SER A 162 7.23 -0.69 15.43
CA SER A 162 8.05 -0.82 16.64
C SER A 162 9.04 -1.98 16.53
N SER A 163 8.61 -3.12 16.00
CA SER A 163 9.49 -4.28 15.80
C SER A 163 10.55 -4.05 14.73
N LEU A 164 10.31 -3.12 13.80
CA LEU A 164 11.27 -2.72 12.75
C LEU A 164 12.22 -1.61 13.21
N GLY A 165 12.09 -1.10 14.43
CA GLY A 165 12.91 0.00 14.94
C GLY A 165 12.57 1.35 14.31
N ALA A 166 11.46 1.49 13.61
CA ALA A 166 10.96 2.76 13.09
C ALA A 166 10.16 3.49 14.19
N GLN A 167 10.79 4.38 14.93
CA GLN A 167 10.17 5.25 15.94
C GLN A 167 10.23 6.69 15.46
#